data_2306752d09db104b2adc6347a6edcb48
#
_entry.id   2306752d09db104b2adc6347a6edcb48
#
_cell.length_a   1.000
_cell.length_b   1.000
_cell.length_c   1.000
_cell.angle_alpha   90.00
_cell.angle_beta   90.00
_cell.angle_gamma   90.00
#
_symmetry.space_group_name_H-M   'P 1'
#
loop_
_entity.id
_entity.type
_entity.pdbx_description
1 polymer ?
#
loop_
_entity_poly.entity_id
_entity_poly.type
_entity_poly.pdbx_seq_one_letter_code
_entity_poly.pdbx_strand_id
1 'polypeptide(L)'
;MALFQDDEARKTIRDITYDALGKYFVIDPTGMTSLRIKMSEEEPSGMIEQGLNEDSRAFHTNAIDISEMSDGVKAFTGLVSATLCQDYKVLLIDEPEAFLHPPLARKLGKTLSILTKEKDSKIFVSTHSSDFVMGCIQAGQNVNITRLTYSQGVPTARTLSSETIYEMMKNPLLRSTGVLSAMFHESVIVSESDADRAFYQEINERLNYFTNDGSTDSLFINAQNKQTIGRIVSPLRKMGIPAAAIVDLDIIKKNHEFKELCKSCNVPQALIESWGVLRGNINKIFENNNLNSNKHGLPDLPEEHRGTLELLLSNLRQYGIFPVPRGALEQWLPRLEIENNRHGPGWIMEAFDKMGENPEEPEYVKPTDNDVWEFMRIVSLWVNDPSRSGL
;
A
#
# COMPACT_ATOMS: atom_id res chain seq x y z
N MET A 1 5.51 -39.65 -4.14
CA MET A 1 5.12 -40.92 -3.42
C MET A 1 4.33 -40.58 -2.15
N ALA A 2 4.78 -39.65 -1.28
CA ALA A 2 4.07 -39.30 -0.04
C ALA A 2 2.57 -38.93 -0.26
N LEU A 3 2.25 -37.99 -1.14
CA LEU A 3 0.85 -37.63 -1.46
C LEU A 3 0.01 -38.76 -2.06
N PHE A 4 0.65 -39.76 -2.73
CA PHE A 4 -0.07 -40.90 -3.28
C PHE A 4 -0.52 -41.89 -2.19
N GLN A 5 0.20 -41.94 -1.10
CA GLN A 5 -0.09 -42.83 0.03
C GLN A 5 -0.95 -42.18 1.13
N ASP A 6 -1.10 -40.87 1.09
CA ASP A 6 -1.86 -40.09 2.09
C ASP A 6 -3.16 -39.58 1.51
N ASP A 7 -4.27 -40.25 1.84
CA ASP A 7 -5.61 -39.91 1.34
C ASP A 7 -6.10 -38.56 1.82
N GLU A 8 -5.74 -38.13 3.06
CA GLU A 8 -6.14 -36.84 3.60
C GLU A 8 -5.37 -35.72 2.93
N ALA A 9 -4.06 -35.88 2.74
CA ALA A 9 -3.26 -34.89 2.04
C ALA A 9 -3.70 -34.72 0.57
N ARG A 10 -4.06 -35.84 -0.11
CA ARG A 10 -4.63 -35.79 -1.47
C ARG A 10 -5.97 -35.07 -1.52
N LYS A 11 -6.84 -35.33 -0.55
CA LYS A 11 -8.11 -34.62 -0.45
C LYS A 11 -7.87 -33.12 -0.23
N THR A 12 -7.01 -32.76 0.71
CA THR A 12 -6.67 -31.37 1.00
C THR A 12 -6.16 -30.62 -0.22
N ILE A 13 -5.22 -31.19 -0.98
CA ILE A 13 -4.71 -30.50 -2.18
C ILE A 13 -5.79 -30.41 -3.27
N ARG A 14 -6.66 -31.39 -3.37
CA ARG A 14 -7.80 -31.39 -4.30
C ARG A 14 -8.76 -30.24 -4.00
N ASP A 15 -9.17 -30.12 -2.75
CA ASP A 15 -10.06 -29.06 -2.29
C ASP A 15 -9.44 -27.67 -2.55
N ILE A 16 -8.15 -27.54 -2.26
CA ILE A 16 -7.39 -26.29 -2.49
C ILE A 16 -7.30 -25.97 -3.99
N THR A 17 -6.96 -26.93 -4.83
CA THR A 17 -6.80 -26.67 -6.27
C THR A 17 -8.14 -26.45 -6.95
N TYR A 18 -9.17 -27.15 -6.54
CA TYR A 18 -10.53 -26.90 -7.05
C TYR A 18 -11.02 -25.49 -6.67
N ASP A 19 -10.89 -25.11 -5.41
CA ASP A 19 -11.25 -23.76 -4.94
C ASP A 19 -10.44 -22.66 -5.65
N ALA A 20 -9.16 -22.91 -5.95
CA ALA A 20 -8.29 -21.91 -6.55
C ALA A 20 -8.37 -21.86 -8.08
N LEU A 21 -8.48 -23.00 -8.73
CA LEU A 21 -8.24 -23.19 -10.17
C LEU A 21 -9.45 -23.78 -10.91
N GLY A 22 -10.48 -24.22 -10.18
CA GLY A 22 -11.66 -24.93 -10.75
C GLY A 22 -11.33 -26.31 -11.30
N LYS A 23 -10.19 -26.91 -10.87
CA LYS A 23 -9.74 -28.23 -11.31
C LYS A 23 -9.23 -29.06 -10.15
N TYR A 24 -9.48 -30.35 -10.20
CA TYR A 24 -9.04 -31.29 -9.18
C TYR A 24 -7.62 -31.81 -9.45
N PHE A 25 -6.78 -31.76 -8.44
CA PHE A 25 -5.47 -32.40 -8.45
C PHE A 25 -5.61 -33.94 -8.48
N VAL A 26 -4.88 -34.59 -9.37
CA VAL A 26 -4.93 -36.04 -9.58
C VAL A 26 -3.51 -36.60 -9.73
N ILE A 27 -3.27 -37.76 -9.13
CA ILE A 27 -2.02 -38.50 -9.32
C ILE A 27 -2.31 -39.71 -10.19
N ASP A 28 -1.73 -39.76 -11.39
CA ASP A 28 -1.90 -40.78 -12.38
C ASP A 28 -0.83 -41.87 -12.21
N PRO A 29 -1.19 -43.12 -11.76
CA PRO A 29 -0.29 -44.25 -11.63
C PRO A 29 -0.22 -45.12 -12.89
N THR A 30 -1.02 -44.85 -13.92
CA THR A 30 -1.20 -45.75 -15.09
C THR A 30 0.07 -45.92 -15.92
N GLY A 31 1.06 -45.04 -15.77
CA GLY A 31 2.37 -45.15 -16.41
C GLY A 31 3.26 -46.26 -15.84
N MET A 32 2.87 -46.92 -14.74
CA MET A 32 3.52 -48.05 -14.06
C MET A 32 4.97 -47.81 -13.56
N THR A 33 5.75 -47.00 -14.24
CA THR A 33 7.14 -46.69 -13.89
C THR A 33 7.29 -45.31 -13.22
N SER A 34 6.30 -44.46 -13.33
CA SER A 34 6.30 -43.07 -12.77
C SER A 34 4.89 -42.62 -12.44
N LEU A 35 4.77 -41.88 -11.34
CA LEU A 35 3.57 -41.14 -11.02
C LEU A 35 3.56 -39.79 -11.76
N ARG A 36 2.45 -39.43 -12.39
CA ARG A 36 2.27 -38.15 -13.08
C ARG A 36 1.23 -37.32 -12.35
N ILE A 37 1.45 -36.02 -12.28
CA ILE A 37 0.45 -35.07 -11.75
C ILE A 37 -0.41 -34.62 -12.93
N LYS A 38 -1.72 -34.72 -12.77
CA LYS A 38 -2.71 -34.28 -13.73
C LYS A 38 -3.76 -33.40 -13.08
N MET A 39 -4.50 -32.63 -13.87
CA MET A 39 -5.64 -31.81 -13.47
C MET A 39 -6.90 -32.31 -14.16
N SER A 40 -7.92 -32.62 -13.36
CA SER A 40 -9.22 -33.12 -13.86
C SER A 40 -10.34 -32.11 -13.65
N GLU A 41 -11.31 -32.08 -14.51
CA GLU A 41 -12.60 -31.35 -14.33
C GLU A 41 -13.57 -32.12 -13.43
N GLU A 42 -13.43 -33.45 -13.40
CA GLU A 42 -14.24 -34.31 -12.57
C GLU A 42 -13.53 -34.69 -11.27
N GLU A 43 -14.27 -34.77 -10.18
CA GLU A 43 -13.74 -35.18 -8.88
C GLU A 43 -13.42 -36.68 -8.92
N PRO A 44 -12.15 -37.11 -8.68
CA PRO A 44 -11.81 -38.52 -8.71
C PRO A 44 -12.28 -39.24 -7.43
N SER A 45 -12.87 -40.42 -7.57
CA SER A 45 -12.97 -41.34 -6.44
C SER A 45 -11.63 -42.03 -6.19
N GLY A 46 -11.35 -42.39 -4.92
CA GLY A 46 -10.09 -43.04 -4.57
C GLY A 46 -9.84 -44.36 -5.34
N MET A 47 -10.89 -45.14 -5.62
CA MET A 47 -10.80 -46.39 -6.42
C MET A 47 -10.48 -46.12 -7.88
N ILE A 48 -10.99 -45.04 -8.47
CA ILE A 48 -10.72 -44.66 -9.87
C ILE A 48 -9.29 -44.09 -9.97
N GLU A 49 -8.90 -43.19 -9.07
CA GLU A 49 -7.60 -42.54 -9.13
C GLU A 49 -6.44 -43.54 -8.97
N GLN A 50 -6.55 -44.45 -7.98
CA GLN A 50 -5.46 -45.39 -7.65
C GLN A 50 -5.54 -46.71 -8.44
N GLY A 51 -6.62 -46.90 -9.19
CA GLY A 51 -6.86 -48.09 -9.96
C GLY A 51 -6.04 -48.17 -11.26
N LEU A 52 -6.01 -49.38 -11.82
CA LEU A 52 -5.38 -49.68 -13.12
C LEU A 52 -6.36 -50.33 -14.10
N ASN A 53 -7.67 -50.40 -13.74
CA ASN A 53 -8.72 -50.97 -14.57
C ASN A 53 -9.06 -50.00 -15.73
N GLU A 54 -10.02 -50.39 -16.57
CA GLU A 54 -10.41 -49.65 -17.77
C GLU A 54 -10.95 -48.28 -17.41
N ASP A 55 -11.82 -48.16 -16.40
CA ASP A 55 -12.42 -46.93 -15.94
C ASP A 55 -11.35 -45.97 -15.43
N SER A 56 -10.37 -46.47 -14.66
CA SER A 56 -9.23 -45.68 -14.18
C SER A 56 -8.38 -45.10 -15.32
N ARG A 57 -8.13 -45.94 -16.34
CA ARG A 57 -7.37 -45.51 -17.53
C ARG A 57 -8.14 -44.48 -18.34
N ALA A 58 -9.45 -44.66 -18.52
CA ALA A 58 -10.29 -43.69 -19.21
C ALA A 58 -10.30 -42.33 -18.46
N PHE A 59 -10.48 -42.35 -17.14
CA PHE A 59 -10.43 -41.16 -16.30
C PHE A 59 -9.07 -40.40 -16.45
N HIS A 60 -7.95 -41.13 -16.32
CA HIS A 60 -6.63 -40.51 -16.45
C HIS A 60 -6.31 -40.05 -17.88
N THR A 61 -6.91 -40.63 -18.90
CA THR A 61 -6.76 -40.19 -20.29
C THR A 61 -7.45 -38.85 -20.52
N ASN A 62 -8.57 -38.60 -19.86
CA ASN A 62 -9.32 -37.34 -19.95
C ASN A 62 -8.69 -36.22 -19.08
N ALA A 63 -7.94 -36.57 -18.07
CA ALA A 63 -7.23 -35.59 -17.23
C ALA A 63 -6.01 -35.02 -17.94
N ILE A 64 -5.81 -33.68 -17.85
CA ILE A 64 -4.74 -32.95 -18.52
C ILE A 64 -3.46 -33.06 -17.70
N ASP A 65 -2.35 -33.37 -18.34
CA ASP A 65 -1.03 -33.39 -17.66
C ASP A 65 -0.67 -31.97 -17.18
N ILE A 66 -0.08 -31.88 -15.97
CA ILE A 66 0.28 -30.58 -15.40
C ILE A 66 1.31 -29.84 -16.25
N SER A 67 2.14 -30.55 -17.00
CA SER A 67 3.12 -29.95 -17.92
C SER A 67 2.46 -29.13 -19.04
N GLU A 68 1.23 -29.47 -19.41
CA GLU A 68 0.43 -28.77 -20.43
C GLU A 68 -0.36 -27.57 -19.86
N MET A 69 -0.39 -27.43 -18.54
CA MET A 69 -1.07 -26.31 -17.87
C MET A 69 -0.21 -25.04 -17.90
N SER A 70 -0.86 -23.89 -17.62
CA SER A 70 -0.15 -22.62 -17.49
C SER A 70 0.85 -22.63 -16.35
N ASP A 71 1.88 -21.77 -16.43
CA ASP A 71 2.91 -21.70 -15.41
C ASP A 71 2.37 -21.30 -14.03
N GLY A 72 1.28 -20.49 -14.00
CA GLY A 72 0.58 -20.17 -12.75
C GLY A 72 -0.05 -21.41 -12.08
N VAL A 73 -0.65 -22.30 -12.84
CA VAL A 73 -1.20 -23.57 -12.31
C VAL A 73 -0.08 -24.46 -11.77
N LYS A 74 1.03 -24.59 -12.52
CA LYS A 74 2.21 -25.35 -12.11
C LYS A 74 2.80 -24.80 -10.82
N ALA A 75 3.02 -23.48 -10.74
CA ALA A 75 3.59 -22.81 -9.58
C ALA A 75 2.69 -22.96 -8.34
N PHE A 76 1.39 -22.67 -8.47
CA PHE A 76 0.44 -22.80 -7.37
C PHE A 76 0.39 -24.24 -6.84
N THR A 77 0.18 -25.21 -7.73
CA THR A 77 0.06 -26.63 -7.37
C THR A 77 1.36 -27.16 -6.79
N GLY A 78 2.50 -26.75 -7.35
CA GLY A 78 3.83 -27.17 -6.88
C GLY A 78 4.12 -26.69 -5.47
N LEU A 79 3.87 -25.41 -5.16
CA LEU A 79 4.10 -24.82 -3.83
C LEU A 79 3.17 -25.43 -2.77
N VAL A 80 1.89 -25.62 -3.09
CA VAL A 80 0.94 -26.29 -2.18
C VAL A 80 1.36 -27.73 -1.93
N SER A 81 1.76 -28.47 -2.98
CA SER A 81 2.24 -29.84 -2.85
C SER A 81 3.48 -29.95 -1.97
N ALA A 82 4.46 -29.07 -2.17
CA ALA A 82 5.71 -29.05 -1.39
C ALA A 82 5.42 -28.77 0.10
N THR A 83 4.46 -27.88 0.39
CA THR A 83 4.08 -27.56 1.77
C THR A 83 3.33 -28.71 2.45
N LEU A 84 2.50 -29.45 1.69
CA LEU A 84 1.74 -30.59 2.22
C LEU A 84 2.58 -31.84 2.46
N CYS A 85 3.61 -32.07 1.64
CA CYS A 85 4.44 -33.31 1.71
C CYS A 85 5.28 -33.43 2.99
N GLN A 86 5.42 -32.37 3.79
CA GLN A 86 6.14 -32.36 5.08
C GLN A 86 7.63 -32.81 5.04
N ASP A 87 8.25 -32.87 3.87
CA ASP A 87 9.64 -33.27 3.73
C ASP A 87 10.59 -32.24 4.37
N TYR A 88 10.12 -31.01 4.59
CA TYR A 88 10.92 -29.91 5.10
C TYR A 88 10.24 -29.20 6.27
N LYS A 89 11.01 -28.94 7.34
CA LYS A 89 10.60 -28.13 8.49
C LYS A 89 10.68 -26.64 8.21
N VAL A 90 11.51 -26.24 7.26
CA VAL A 90 11.73 -24.86 6.82
C VAL A 90 11.72 -24.82 5.30
N LEU A 91 10.88 -23.96 4.75
CA LEU A 91 10.80 -23.66 3.33
C LEU A 91 11.27 -22.22 3.09
N LEU A 92 12.16 -22.05 2.11
CA LEU A 92 12.57 -20.74 1.61
C LEU A 92 11.97 -20.59 0.20
N ILE A 93 11.16 -19.59 -0.02
CA ILE A 93 10.45 -19.38 -1.28
C ILE A 93 10.74 -17.97 -1.77
N ASP A 94 11.19 -17.88 -3.01
CA ASP A 94 11.44 -16.62 -3.69
C ASP A 94 10.34 -16.34 -4.70
N GLU A 95 9.70 -15.18 -4.60
CA GLU A 95 8.63 -14.71 -5.48
C GLU A 95 7.55 -15.76 -5.83
N PRO A 96 6.84 -16.33 -4.86
CA PRO A 96 5.84 -17.37 -5.12
C PRO A 96 4.71 -16.93 -6.05
N GLU A 97 4.52 -15.63 -6.22
CA GLU A 97 3.49 -15.02 -7.05
C GLU A 97 3.90 -14.76 -8.51
N ALA A 98 5.13 -15.05 -8.91
CA ALA A 98 5.71 -14.60 -10.20
C ALA A 98 4.86 -14.90 -11.44
N PHE A 99 4.06 -15.98 -11.42
CA PHE A 99 3.17 -16.37 -12.53
C PHE A 99 1.69 -16.28 -12.19
N LEU A 100 1.34 -15.60 -11.07
CA LEU A 100 -0.02 -15.56 -10.55
C LEU A 100 -0.64 -14.18 -10.73
N HIS A 101 -1.89 -14.14 -11.17
CA HIS A 101 -2.66 -12.90 -11.10
C HIS A 101 -3.01 -12.55 -9.63
N PRO A 102 -3.26 -11.26 -9.29
CA PRO A 102 -3.40 -10.80 -7.90
C PRO A 102 -4.37 -11.62 -7.02
N PRO A 103 -5.60 -11.97 -7.45
CA PRO A 103 -6.48 -12.81 -6.65
C PRO A 103 -5.91 -14.20 -6.33
N LEU A 104 -5.19 -14.82 -7.27
CA LEU A 104 -4.58 -16.14 -7.06
C LEU A 104 -3.33 -16.05 -6.16
N ALA A 105 -2.53 -14.99 -6.29
CA ALA A 105 -1.42 -14.71 -5.38
C ALA A 105 -1.93 -14.54 -3.93
N ARG A 106 -3.03 -13.82 -3.74
CA ARG A 106 -3.68 -13.67 -2.42
C ARG A 106 -4.16 -15.01 -1.87
N LYS A 107 -4.78 -15.84 -2.70
CA LYS A 107 -5.23 -17.18 -2.31
C LYS A 107 -4.05 -18.07 -1.93
N LEU A 108 -2.95 -18.03 -2.69
CA LEU A 108 -1.73 -18.77 -2.39
C LEU A 108 -1.15 -18.36 -1.01
N GLY A 109 -0.98 -17.06 -0.76
CA GLY A 109 -0.49 -16.55 0.52
C GLY A 109 -1.32 -17.04 1.70
N LYS A 110 -2.67 -16.97 1.57
CA LYS A 110 -3.58 -17.50 2.58
C LYS A 110 -3.41 -19.01 2.80
N THR A 111 -3.37 -19.78 1.72
CA THR A 111 -3.22 -21.24 1.76
C THR A 111 -1.93 -21.67 2.42
N LEU A 112 -0.79 -21.12 1.98
CA LEU A 112 0.53 -21.45 2.55
C LEU A 112 0.60 -21.12 4.03
N SER A 113 0.04 -20.00 4.47
CA SER A 113 0.02 -19.60 5.88
C SER A 113 -0.80 -20.57 6.74
N ILE A 114 -1.94 -21.05 6.26
CA ILE A 114 -2.77 -22.05 6.96
C ILE A 114 -2.02 -23.38 7.06
N LEU A 115 -1.54 -23.90 5.93
CA LEU A 115 -0.83 -25.19 5.89
C LEU A 115 0.42 -25.20 6.75
N THR A 116 1.17 -24.11 6.77
CA THR A 116 2.37 -23.96 7.59
C THR A 116 2.08 -24.14 9.07
N LYS A 117 0.98 -23.56 9.55
CA LYS A 117 0.56 -23.72 10.94
C LYS A 117 0.12 -25.15 11.26
N GLU A 118 -0.70 -25.75 10.40
CA GLU A 118 -1.20 -27.11 10.59
C GLU A 118 -0.08 -28.15 10.62
N LYS A 119 0.98 -27.88 9.88
CA LYS A 119 2.12 -28.78 9.74
C LYS A 119 3.29 -28.48 10.68
N ASP A 120 3.16 -27.48 11.59
CA ASP A 120 4.24 -27.04 12.49
C ASP A 120 5.58 -26.81 11.75
N SER A 121 5.48 -26.18 10.58
CA SER A 121 6.62 -25.80 9.75
C SER A 121 6.79 -24.27 9.71
N LYS A 122 7.88 -23.82 9.10
CA LYS A 122 8.14 -22.38 8.91
C LYS A 122 8.41 -22.09 7.44
N ILE A 123 7.83 -20.99 6.96
CA ILE A 123 8.10 -20.51 5.61
C ILE A 123 8.70 -19.10 5.70
N PHE A 124 9.78 -18.88 4.96
CA PHE A 124 10.35 -17.57 4.69
C PHE A 124 10.13 -17.26 3.22
N VAL A 125 9.55 -16.12 2.94
CA VAL A 125 9.20 -15.72 1.58
C VAL A 125 9.78 -14.36 1.30
N SER A 126 10.47 -14.20 0.16
CA SER A 126 10.69 -12.90 -0.47
C SER A 126 9.57 -12.66 -1.48
N THR A 127 9.01 -11.44 -1.51
CA THR A 127 7.88 -11.09 -2.37
C THR A 127 7.83 -9.60 -2.65
N HIS A 128 7.33 -9.24 -3.81
CA HIS A 128 6.96 -7.87 -4.21
C HIS A 128 5.43 -7.68 -4.30
N SER A 129 4.64 -8.69 -3.92
CA SER A 129 3.18 -8.69 -4.07
C SER A 129 2.46 -8.31 -2.78
N SER A 130 1.81 -7.15 -2.78
CA SER A 130 0.89 -6.75 -1.71
C SER A 130 -0.29 -7.73 -1.58
N ASP A 131 -0.73 -8.35 -2.67
CA ASP A 131 -1.80 -9.33 -2.66
C ASP A 131 -1.40 -10.64 -1.98
N PHE A 132 -0.19 -11.13 -2.24
CA PHE A 132 0.34 -12.30 -1.54
C PHE A 132 0.43 -12.03 -0.03
N VAL A 133 1.03 -10.90 0.37
CA VAL A 133 1.11 -10.47 1.77
C VAL A 133 -0.27 -10.34 2.40
N MET A 134 -1.24 -9.73 1.68
CA MET A 134 -2.62 -9.63 2.15
C MET A 134 -3.23 -11.02 2.42
N GLY A 135 -2.98 -11.97 1.53
CA GLY A 135 -3.41 -13.36 1.72
C GLY A 135 -2.86 -13.97 3.01
N CYS A 136 -1.56 -13.81 3.25
CA CYS A 136 -0.91 -14.29 4.47
C CYS A 136 -1.55 -13.68 5.74
N ILE A 137 -1.81 -12.38 5.74
CA ILE A 137 -2.45 -11.68 6.86
C ILE A 137 -3.90 -12.17 7.07
N GLN A 138 -4.66 -12.38 5.99
CA GLN A 138 -6.04 -12.85 6.05
C GLN A 138 -6.18 -14.28 6.60
N ALA A 139 -5.12 -15.07 6.57
CA ALA A 139 -5.11 -16.38 7.20
C ALA A 139 -5.22 -16.30 8.75
N GLY A 140 -5.07 -15.12 9.35
CA GLY A 140 -5.16 -14.92 10.79
C GLY A 140 -4.02 -15.60 11.59
N GLN A 141 -2.89 -15.84 10.92
CA GLN A 141 -1.71 -16.49 11.50
C GLN A 141 -0.66 -15.45 11.90
N ASN A 142 0.35 -15.86 12.67
CA ASN A 142 1.47 -15.02 13.05
C ASN A 142 2.39 -14.79 11.83
N VAL A 143 2.21 -13.63 11.19
CA VAL A 143 3.00 -13.19 10.06
C VAL A 143 3.87 -12.02 10.51
N ASN A 144 5.19 -12.15 10.33
CA ASN A 144 6.13 -11.05 10.50
C ASN A 144 6.54 -10.56 9.11
N ILE A 145 6.54 -9.26 8.90
CA ILE A 145 6.97 -8.65 7.66
C ILE A 145 8.25 -7.89 7.93
N THR A 146 9.33 -8.24 7.23
CA THR A 146 10.61 -7.54 7.31
C THR A 146 10.85 -6.82 6.00
N ARG A 147 10.82 -5.49 6.03
CA ARG A 147 11.20 -4.67 4.88
C ARG A 147 12.72 -4.58 4.82
N LEU A 148 13.26 -4.95 3.68
CA LEU A 148 14.67 -4.82 3.37
C LEU A 148 14.85 -3.63 2.41
N THR A 149 15.80 -2.76 2.70
CA THR A 149 16.18 -1.67 1.81
C THR A 149 17.69 -1.59 1.65
N TYR A 150 18.12 -1.10 0.50
CA TYR A 150 19.53 -0.86 0.22
C TYR A 150 19.69 0.52 -0.41
N SER A 151 20.32 1.42 0.29
CA SER A 151 20.55 2.78 -0.20
C SER A 151 21.97 3.23 0.13
N GLN A 152 22.68 3.81 -0.85
CA GLN A 152 24.02 4.35 -0.70
C GLN A 152 25.03 3.38 -0.04
N GLY A 153 24.95 2.10 -0.35
CA GLY A 153 25.83 1.08 0.21
C GLY A 153 25.42 0.56 1.59
N VAL A 154 24.32 1.05 2.17
CA VAL A 154 23.85 0.65 3.50
C VAL A 154 22.60 -0.21 3.39
N PRO A 155 22.65 -1.51 3.75
CA PRO A 155 21.46 -2.32 3.88
C PRO A 155 20.73 -2.01 5.21
N THR A 156 19.41 -1.95 5.17
CA THR A 156 18.60 -1.88 6.38
C THR A 156 17.53 -2.95 6.40
N ALA A 157 17.15 -3.41 7.59
CA ALA A 157 16.07 -4.34 7.81
C ALA A 157 15.17 -3.84 8.94
N ARG A 158 13.86 -3.73 8.68
CA ARG A 158 12.88 -3.31 9.68
C ARG A 158 11.71 -4.26 9.70
N THR A 159 11.44 -4.81 10.87
CA THR A 159 10.40 -5.82 11.05
C THR A 159 9.16 -5.21 11.66
N LEU A 160 8.03 -5.46 11.05
CA LEU A 160 6.69 -5.20 11.57
C LEU A 160 6.15 -6.50 12.20
N SER A 161 5.82 -6.45 13.47
CA SER A 161 5.29 -7.62 14.17
C SER A 161 3.86 -7.96 13.74
N SER A 162 3.48 -9.21 13.92
CA SER A 162 2.12 -9.68 13.63
C SER A 162 1.04 -8.90 14.37
N GLU A 163 1.30 -8.44 15.60
CA GLU A 163 0.35 -7.63 16.37
C GLU A 163 0.10 -6.28 15.68
N THR A 164 1.17 -5.61 15.25
CA THR A 164 1.06 -4.31 14.56
C THR A 164 0.33 -4.45 13.24
N ILE A 165 0.63 -5.51 12.47
CA ILE A 165 -0.05 -5.82 11.20
C ILE A 165 -1.54 -6.07 11.45
N TYR A 166 -1.87 -6.85 12.47
CA TYR A 166 -3.25 -7.17 12.83
C TYR A 166 -4.04 -5.92 13.24
N GLU A 167 -3.45 -5.05 14.05
CA GLU A 167 -4.05 -3.76 14.44
C GLU A 167 -4.34 -2.87 13.23
N MET A 168 -3.42 -2.79 12.28
CA MET A 168 -3.65 -2.07 11.01
C MET A 168 -4.82 -2.67 10.24
N MET A 169 -4.89 -4.00 10.15
CA MET A 169 -5.88 -4.70 9.33
C MET A 169 -7.26 -4.78 9.99
N LYS A 170 -7.39 -4.54 11.29
CA LYS A 170 -8.70 -4.37 11.95
C LYS A 170 -9.47 -3.18 11.40
N ASN A 171 -8.79 -2.14 10.91
CA ASN A 171 -9.43 -0.97 10.36
C ASN A 171 -9.77 -1.19 8.86
N PRO A 172 -11.07 -1.25 8.49
CA PRO A 172 -11.48 -1.43 7.09
C PRO A 172 -10.95 -0.33 6.16
N LEU A 173 -10.80 0.89 6.64
CA LEU A 173 -10.26 2.01 5.86
C LEU A 173 -8.81 1.76 5.48
N LEU A 174 -7.97 1.33 6.42
CA LEU A 174 -6.56 1.02 6.12
C LEU A 174 -6.42 -0.14 5.14
N ARG A 175 -7.33 -1.12 5.19
CA ARG A 175 -7.34 -2.22 4.22
C ARG A 175 -7.67 -1.76 2.80
N SER A 176 -8.50 -0.73 2.65
CA SER A 176 -8.95 -0.22 1.35
C SER A 176 -8.03 0.84 0.74
N THR A 177 -7.16 1.46 1.53
CA THR A 177 -6.34 2.61 1.11
C THR A 177 -5.02 2.24 0.44
N GLY A 178 -4.75 0.96 0.20
CA GLY A 178 -3.48 0.55 -0.43
C GLY A 178 -2.25 0.65 0.51
N VAL A 179 -2.45 0.78 1.82
CA VAL A 179 -1.34 0.91 2.80
C VAL A 179 -0.35 -0.25 2.72
N LEU A 180 -0.81 -1.47 2.36
CA LEU A 180 0.10 -2.60 2.16
C LEU A 180 0.97 -2.41 0.91
N SER A 181 0.43 -1.81 -0.16
CA SER A 181 1.23 -1.49 -1.34
C SER A 181 2.33 -0.48 -1.02
N ALA A 182 2.09 0.42 -0.07
CA ALA A 182 3.08 1.39 0.39
C ALA A 182 4.38 0.76 0.89
N MET A 183 4.35 -0.49 1.37
CA MET A 183 5.55 -1.20 1.83
C MET A 183 6.58 -1.45 0.71
N PHE A 184 6.14 -1.41 -0.54
CA PHE A 184 6.97 -1.65 -1.72
C PHE A 184 7.45 -0.35 -2.39
N HIS A 185 7.05 0.81 -1.87
CA HIS A 185 7.50 2.12 -2.36
C HIS A 185 8.59 2.70 -1.46
N GLU A 186 9.41 3.59 -2.02
CA GLU A 186 10.47 4.24 -1.24
C GLU A 186 9.93 5.27 -0.28
N SER A 187 8.82 5.93 -0.63
CA SER A 187 8.17 6.92 0.22
C SER A 187 6.65 6.98 -0.01
N VAL A 188 5.94 7.69 0.86
CA VAL A 188 4.49 7.82 0.79
C VAL A 188 4.07 9.27 1.07
N ILE A 189 3.13 9.76 0.29
CA ILE A 189 2.48 11.05 0.50
C ILE A 189 1.00 10.80 0.81
N VAL A 190 0.58 11.17 2.02
CA VAL A 190 -0.77 10.93 2.54
C VAL A 190 -1.53 12.25 2.56
N SER A 191 -2.68 12.31 1.90
CA SER A 191 -3.57 13.46 1.85
C SER A 191 -4.94 13.15 2.48
N GLU A 192 -5.78 14.17 2.68
CA GLU A 192 -7.05 14.01 3.40
C GLU A 192 -8.11 13.29 2.57
N SER A 193 -8.24 13.62 1.29
CA SER A 193 -9.26 13.09 0.39
C SER A 193 -8.69 12.51 -0.89
N ASP A 194 -9.54 11.88 -1.71
CA ASP A 194 -9.14 11.37 -3.01
C ASP A 194 -8.90 12.50 -4.03
N ALA A 195 -9.61 13.62 -3.91
CA ALA A 195 -9.37 14.81 -4.72
C ALA A 195 -7.98 15.41 -4.44
N ASP A 196 -7.59 15.54 -3.16
CA ASP A 196 -6.24 15.97 -2.78
C ASP A 196 -5.18 15.02 -3.34
N ARG A 197 -5.37 13.71 -3.16
CA ARG A 197 -4.46 12.68 -3.67
C ARG A 197 -4.26 12.83 -5.18
N ALA A 198 -5.35 12.90 -5.94
CA ALA A 198 -5.29 13.02 -7.41
C ALA A 198 -4.60 14.31 -7.83
N PHE A 199 -4.92 15.44 -7.18
CA PHE A 199 -4.32 16.72 -7.49
C PHE A 199 -2.81 16.76 -7.22
N TYR A 200 -2.38 16.38 -6.01
CA TYR A 200 -0.95 16.40 -5.67
C TYR A 200 -0.14 15.37 -6.46
N GLN A 201 -0.74 14.24 -6.83
CA GLN A 201 -0.11 13.28 -7.72
C GLN A 201 0.12 13.89 -9.11
N GLU A 202 -0.89 14.54 -9.70
CA GLU A 202 -0.76 15.23 -10.99
C GLU A 202 0.29 16.35 -10.97
N ILE A 203 0.30 17.16 -9.89
CA ILE A 203 1.34 18.19 -9.72
C ILE A 203 2.73 17.57 -9.66
N ASN A 204 2.89 16.46 -8.94
CA ASN A 204 4.15 15.73 -8.86
C ASN A 204 4.59 15.15 -10.22
N GLU A 205 3.66 14.58 -10.98
CA GLU A 205 3.94 14.04 -12.31
C GLU A 205 4.41 15.14 -13.28
N ARG A 206 3.78 16.31 -13.26
CA ARG A 206 4.20 17.47 -14.06
C ARG A 206 5.57 17.99 -13.63
N LEU A 207 5.86 18.06 -12.33
CA LEU A 207 7.19 18.40 -11.83
C LEU A 207 8.27 17.42 -12.32
N ASN A 208 7.99 16.12 -12.30
CA ASN A 208 8.92 15.13 -12.81
C ASN A 208 9.13 15.26 -14.31
N TYR A 209 8.06 15.49 -15.07
CA TYR A 209 8.14 15.60 -16.52
C TYR A 209 8.95 16.82 -16.99
N PHE A 210 8.76 17.99 -16.37
CA PHE A 210 9.37 19.24 -16.85
C PHE A 210 10.68 19.61 -16.16
N THR A 211 10.84 19.29 -14.88
CA THR A 211 11.97 19.80 -14.06
C THR A 211 12.71 18.71 -13.30
N ASN A 212 12.18 17.51 -13.25
CA ASN A 212 12.72 16.39 -12.45
C ASN A 212 12.83 16.70 -10.96
N ASP A 213 11.95 17.58 -10.43
CA ASP A 213 11.95 18.04 -9.03
C ASP A 213 10.89 17.30 -8.19
N GLY A 214 10.08 16.44 -8.80
CA GLY A 214 9.10 15.63 -8.09
C GLY A 214 9.71 14.39 -7.44
N SER A 215 8.87 13.60 -6.79
CA SER A 215 9.26 12.28 -6.30
C SER A 215 8.87 11.21 -7.32
N THR A 216 9.82 10.36 -7.70
CA THR A 216 9.62 9.32 -8.73
C THR A 216 9.02 8.04 -8.16
N ASP A 217 9.25 7.74 -6.88
CA ASP A 217 8.93 6.45 -6.24
C ASP A 217 8.04 6.62 -5.01
N SER A 218 7.25 7.71 -5.00
CA SER A 218 6.28 7.97 -3.94
C SER A 218 4.91 7.42 -4.29
N LEU A 219 4.31 6.68 -3.36
CA LEU A 219 2.90 6.33 -3.43
C LEU A 219 2.03 7.43 -2.81
N PHE A 220 1.05 7.91 -3.57
CA PHE A 220 0.05 8.85 -3.08
C PHE A 220 -1.17 8.11 -2.54
N ILE A 221 -1.54 8.35 -1.28
CA ILE A 221 -2.65 7.69 -0.58
C ILE A 221 -3.60 8.75 -0.03
N ASN A 222 -4.90 8.50 -0.13
CA ASN A 222 -5.89 9.27 0.62
C ASN A 222 -6.19 8.60 1.97
N ALA A 223 -6.38 9.41 3.00
CA ALA A 223 -6.74 8.96 4.34
C ALA A 223 -8.26 8.99 4.60
N GLN A 224 -9.06 9.47 3.64
CA GLN A 224 -10.49 9.72 3.71
C GLN A 224 -10.93 10.79 4.73
N ASN A 225 -10.07 11.14 5.67
CA ASN A 225 -10.22 12.28 6.57
C ASN A 225 -8.93 12.52 7.36
N LYS A 226 -8.78 13.73 7.92
CA LYS A 226 -7.59 14.14 8.67
C LYS A 226 -7.28 13.28 9.92
N GLN A 227 -8.31 12.71 10.56
CA GLN A 227 -8.15 11.89 11.76
C GLN A 227 -7.54 10.52 11.46
N THR A 228 -7.65 10.06 10.22
CA THR A 228 -7.10 8.78 9.77
C THR A 228 -5.66 8.89 9.29
N ILE A 229 -5.18 10.08 8.91
CA ILE A 229 -3.81 10.30 8.41
C ILE A 229 -2.77 9.71 9.36
N GLY A 230 -2.85 10.03 10.65
CA GLY A 230 -1.90 9.53 11.64
C GLY A 230 -1.89 8.01 11.78
N ARG A 231 -3.02 7.35 11.54
CA ARG A 231 -3.12 5.88 11.57
C ARG A 231 -2.45 5.22 10.37
N ILE A 232 -2.25 5.96 9.27
CA ILE A 232 -1.50 5.52 8.09
C ILE A 232 -0.01 5.85 8.25
N VAL A 233 0.30 7.09 8.60
CA VAL A 233 1.68 7.60 8.68
C VAL A 233 2.51 6.84 9.74
N SER A 234 1.97 6.64 10.94
CA SER A 234 2.72 6.04 12.05
C SER A 234 3.24 4.62 11.75
N PRO A 235 2.43 3.66 11.25
CA PRO A 235 2.95 2.33 10.90
C PRO A 235 3.97 2.36 9.76
N LEU A 236 3.77 3.21 8.74
CA LEU A 236 4.71 3.33 7.62
C LEU A 236 6.09 3.80 8.10
N ARG A 237 6.12 4.81 8.97
CA ARG A 237 7.38 5.30 9.55
C ARG A 237 8.06 4.26 10.44
N LYS A 238 7.31 3.42 11.17
CA LYS A 238 7.88 2.29 11.91
C LYS A 238 8.59 1.29 11.00
N MET A 239 8.15 1.16 9.75
CA MET A 239 8.81 0.35 8.72
C MET A 239 9.97 1.08 8.01
N GLY A 240 10.31 2.28 8.44
CA GLY A 240 11.35 3.09 7.81
C GLY A 240 10.96 3.67 6.46
N ILE A 241 9.66 3.85 6.21
CA ILE A 241 9.17 4.49 5.01
C ILE A 241 8.92 5.97 5.32
N PRO A 242 9.61 6.92 4.66
CA PRO A 242 9.27 8.33 4.75
C PRO A 242 7.81 8.54 4.35
N ALA A 243 6.98 8.99 5.29
CA ALA A 243 5.56 9.22 5.05
C ALA A 243 5.23 10.68 5.37
N ALA A 244 5.00 11.49 4.34
CA ALA A 244 4.58 12.88 4.45
C ALA A 244 3.05 12.97 4.57
N ALA A 245 2.57 13.90 5.39
CA ALA A 245 1.16 14.21 5.57
C ALA A 245 0.85 15.59 4.99
N ILE A 246 0.06 15.67 3.92
CA ILE A 246 -0.51 16.92 3.42
C ILE A 246 -1.89 17.09 4.04
N VAL A 247 -2.11 18.22 4.71
CA VAL A 247 -3.35 18.53 5.44
C VAL A 247 -3.80 19.96 5.17
N ASP A 248 -5.09 20.21 5.24
CA ASP A 248 -5.61 21.57 5.18
C ASP A 248 -5.12 22.42 6.37
N LEU A 249 -4.99 23.70 6.17
CA LEU A 249 -4.56 24.61 7.23
C LEU A 249 -5.52 24.63 8.42
N ASP A 250 -6.76 24.19 8.24
CA ASP A 250 -7.74 24.11 9.31
C ASP A 250 -7.37 23.15 10.46
N ILE A 251 -6.31 22.36 10.30
CA ILE A 251 -5.70 21.57 11.38
C ILE A 251 -5.33 22.45 12.60
N ILE A 252 -5.13 23.75 12.37
CA ILE A 252 -4.85 24.70 13.46
C ILE A 252 -6.08 24.99 14.34
N LYS A 253 -7.31 24.69 13.91
CA LYS A 253 -8.53 25.00 14.66
C LYS A 253 -8.64 24.15 15.92
N LYS A 254 -8.41 22.85 15.80
CA LYS A 254 -8.64 21.87 16.87
C LYS A 254 -7.37 21.36 17.50
N ASN A 255 -7.14 21.73 18.75
CA ASN A 255 -5.93 21.36 19.48
C ASN A 255 -5.74 19.84 19.61
N HIS A 256 -6.81 19.06 19.77
CA HIS A 256 -6.72 17.61 19.86
C HIS A 256 -6.24 16.98 18.55
N GLU A 257 -6.86 17.33 17.43
CA GLU A 257 -6.49 16.80 16.10
C GLU A 257 -5.04 17.16 15.74
N PHE A 258 -4.64 18.40 16.01
CA PHE A 258 -3.25 18.85 15.83
C PHE A 258 -2.25 18.02 16.63
N LYS A 259 -2.51 17.82 17.93
CA LYS A 259 -1.62 17.05 18.82
C LYS A 259 -1.53 15.58 18.41
N GLU A 260 -2.66 14.97 18.05
CA GLU A 260 -2.67 13.56 17.59
C GLU A 260 -1.92 13.37 16.27
N LEU A 261 -2.05 14.30 15.33
CA LEU A 261 -1.25 14.25 14.09
C LEU A 261 0.24 14.39 14.40
N CYS A 262 0.64 15.36 15.24
CA CYS A 262 2.04 15.54 15.62
C CYS A 262 2.61 14.28 16.30
N LYS A 263 1.88 13.65 17.24
CA LYS A 263 2.29 12.39 17.87
C LYS A 263 2.48 11.28 16.85
N SER A 264 1.54 11.13 15.93
CA SER A 264 1.59 10.11 14.88
C SER A 264 2.78 10.30 13.93
N CYS A 265 3.28 11.52 13.84
CA CYS A 265 4.45 11.90 13.06
C CYS A 265 5.75 11.91 13.89
N ASN A 266 5.77 11.29 15.06
CA ASN A 266 6.92 11.18 15.98
C ASN A 266 7.49 12.53 16.46
N VAL A 267 6.66 13.59 16.53
CA VAL A 267 7.09 14.87 17.11
C VAL A 267 7.29 14.71 18.61
N PRO A 268 8.42 15.14 19.18
CA PRO A 268 8.66 15.08 20.63
C PRO A 268 7.60 15.85 21.44
N GLN A 269 7.18 15.29 22.57
CA GLN A 269 6.09 15.83 23.40
C GLN A 269 6.31 17.31 23.79
N ALA A 270 7.54 17.70 24.12
CA ALA A 270 7.89 19.09 24.46
C ALA A 270 7.63 20.07 23.29
N LEU A 271 7.91 19.63 22.03
CA LEU A 271 7.63 20.43 20.84
C LEU A 271 6.13 20.50 20.58
N ILE A 272 5.39 19.40 20.77
CA ILE A 272 3.91 19.37 20.61
C ILE A 272 3.27 20.42 21.55
N GLU A 273 3.74 20.52 22.77
CA GLU A 273 3.22 21.51 23.74
C GLU A 273 3.53 22.94 23.31
N SER A 274 4.80 23.20 22.95
CA SER A 274 5.23 24.52 22.46
C SER A 274 4.47 24.93 21.19
N TRP A 275 4.38 24.02 20.20
CA TRP A 275 3.63 24.29 18.96
C TRP A 275 2.13 24.39 19.17
N GLY A 276 1.59 23.71 20.20
CA GLY A 276 0.21 23.86 20.62
C GLY A 276 -0.12 25.28 21.06
N VAL A 277 0.80 25.97 21.76
CA VAL A 277 0.67 27.38 22.15
C VAL A 277 0.74 28.27 20.90
N LEU A 278 1.76 28.05 20.04
CA LEU A 278 1.94 28.81 18.79
C LEU A 278 0.70 28.69 17.90
N ARG A 279 0.20 27.45 17.68
CA ARG A 279 -1.05 27.16 16.98
C ARG A 279 -2.24 27.94 17.55
N GLY A 280 -2.36 27.95 18.89
CA GLY A 280 -3.44 28.68 19.57
C GLY A 280 -3.40 30.18 19.30
N ASN A 281 -2.21 30.77 19.27
CA ASN A 281 -2.01 32.18 18.93
C ASN A 281 -2.40 32.46 17.47
N ILE A 282 -1.98 31.58 16.54
CA ILE A 282 -2.33 31.71 15.12
C ILE A 282 -3.86 31.62 14.94
N ASN A 283 -4.52 30.65 15.59
CA ASN A 283 -5.98 30.53 15.50
C ASN A 283 -6.71 31.80 15.96
N LYS A 284 -6.24 32.44 17.06
CA LYS A 284 -6.77 33.72 17.50
C LYS A 284 -6.54 34.84 16.50
N ILE A 285 -5.37 34.86 15.81
CA ILE A 285 -5.10 35.84 14.76
C ILE A 285 -6.13 35.68 13.61
N PHE A 286 -6.43 34.44 13.19
CA PHE A 286 -7.45 34.18 12.19
C PHE A 286 -8.83 34.66 12.65
N GLU A 287 -9.23 34.34 13.89
CA GLU A 287 -10.51 34.76 14.48
C GLU A 287 -10.61 36.27 14.56
N ASN A 288 -9.59 36.95 15.05
CA ASN A 288 -9.58 38.44 15.19
C ASN A 288 -9.65 39.17 13.85
N ASN A 289 -9.14 38.56 12.78
CA ASN A 289 -9.20 39.16 11.43
C ASN A 289 -10.37 38.63 10.60
N ASN A 290 -11.32 37.88 11.19
CA ASN A 290 -12.46 37.25 10.53
C ASN A 290 -12.07 36.37 9.32
N LEU A 291 -10.90 35.71 9.42
CA LEU A 291 -10.37 34.78 8.42
C LEU A 291 -10.77 33.34 8.75
N ASN A 292 -11.06 32.57 7.72
CA ASN A 292 -11.37 31.15 7.83
C ASN A 292 -10.22 30.33 7.23
N SER A 293 -9.52 29.55 8.05
CA SER A 293 -8.34 28.76 7.62
C SER A 293 -8.61 27.67 6.59
N ASN A 294 -9.87 27.41 6.19
CA ASN A 294 -10.20 26.59 5.03
C ASN A 294 -10.16 27.39 3.71
N LYS A 295 -10.28 28.71 3.78
CA LYS A 295 -10.37 29.59 2.61
C LYS A 295 -9.26 30.62 2.54
N HIS A 296 -8.60 30.86 3.64
CA HIS A 296 -7.59 31.89 3.80
C HIS A 296 -6.34 31.26 4.41
N GLY A 297 -5.21 31.75 3.99
CA GLY A 297 -3.92 31.25 4.45
C GLY A 297 -2.89 32.35 4.66
N LEU A 298 -1.65 32.02 4.44
CA LEU A 298 -0.51 32.92 4.63
C LEU A 298 -0.64 34.24 3.83
N PRO A 299 -1.07 34.23 2.56
CA PRO A 299 -1.19 35.49 1.79
C PRO A 299 -2.25 36.47 2.33
N ASP A 300 -3.27 35.94 3.03
CA ASP A 300 -4.40 36.74 3.53
C ASP A 300 -4.13 37.34 4.90
N LEU A 301 -3.08 36.92 5.59
CA LEU A 301 -2.71 37.45 6.88
C LEU A 301 -2.07 38.84 6.77
N PRO A 302 -2.33 39.74 7.74
CA PRO A 302 -1.53 40.95 7.90
C PRO A 302 -0.04 40.64 7.96
N GLU A 303 0.79 41.49 7.36
CA GLU A 303 2.23 41.28 7.20
C GLU A 303 2.93 40.97 8.54
N GLU A 304 2.54 41.66 9.60
CA GLU A 304 3.06 41.51 10.97
C GLU A 304 2.81 40.11 11.57
N HIS A 305 1.85 39.35 11.04
CA HIS A 305 1.46 38.03 11.54
C HIS A 305 1.94 36.87 10.67
N ARG A 306 2.40 37.14 9.43
CA ARG A 306 2.85 36.10 8.48
C ARG A 306 3.98 35.26 9.05
N GLY A 307 5.00 35.89 9.62
CA GLY A 307 6.15 35.20 10.21
C GLY A 307 5.77 34.21 11.32
N THR A 308 4.68 34.46 12.04
CA THR A 308 4.20 33.54 13.07
C THR A 308 3.65 32.24 12.47
N LEU A 309 2.89 32.33 11.38
CA LEU A 309 2.38 31.16 10.67
C LEU A 309 3.50 30.43 9.93
N GLU A 310 4.41 31.16 9.26
CA GLU A 310 5.57 30.57 8.58
C GLU A 310 6.45 29.75 9.54
N LEU A 311 6.67 30.25 10.75
CA LEU A 311 7.41 29.53 11.79
C LEU A 311 6.74 28.19 12.14
N LEU A 312 5.41 28.17 12.32
CA LEU A 312 4.69 26.92 12.60
C LEU A 312 4.78 25.95 11.41
N LEU A 313 4.56 26.44 10.18
CA LEU A 313 4.64 25.61 8.97
C LEU A 313 6.05 25.03 8.79
N SER A 314 7.09 25.84 9.00
CA SER A 314 8.49 25.40 8.92
C SER A 314 8.81 24.31 9.96
N ASN A 315 8.35 24.48 11.20
CA ASN A 315 8.53 23.50 12.26
C ASN A 315 7.85 22.16 11.93
N LEU A 316 6.61 22.20 11.44
CA LEU A 316 5.84 21.00 11.07
C LEU A 316 6.47 20.26 9.90
N ARG A 317 6.99 20.97 8.89
CA ARG A 317 7.69 20.41 7.72
C ARG A 317 8.90 19.55 8.12
N GLN A 318 9.61 19.91 9.18
CA GLN A 318 10.74 19.11 9.67
C GLN A 318 10.32 17.68 10.01
N TYR A 319 9.07 17.49 10.44
CA TYR A 319 8.51 16.20 10.80
C TYR A 319 7.57 15.64 9.71
N GLY A 320 7.64 16.17 8.47
CA GLY A 320 6.84 15.68 7.34
C GLY A 320 5.35 15.95 7.48
N ILE A 321 4.97 17.01 8.18
CA ILE A 321 3.61 17.51 8.24
C ILE A 321 3.57 18.79 7.42
N PHE A 322 2.74 18.79 6.37
CA PHE A 322 2.64 19.86 5.37
C PHE A 322 1.23 20.46 5.33
N PRO A 323 0.90 21.40 6.24
CA PRO A 323 -0.34 22.13 6.10
C PRO A 323 -0.31 23.01 4.86
N VAL A 324 -1.44 23.07 4.14
CA VAL A 324 -1.60 23.88 2.93
C VAL A 324 -1.50 25.38 3.29
N PRO A 325 -0.46 26.10 2.88
CA PRO A 325 -0.24 27.47 3.35
C PRO A 325 -1.29 28.48 2.83
N ARG A 326 -2.08 28.11 1.83
CA ARG A 326 -3.19 28.91 1.29
C ARG A 326 -4.55 28.60 1.90
N GLY A 327 -4.65 27.62 2.80
CA GLY A 327 -5.90 27.18 3.43
C GLY A 327 -6.25 25.75 3.11
N ALA A 328 -6.80 25.50 1.94
CA ALA A 328 -7.18 24.19 1.44
C ALA A 328 -6.83 24.04 -0.05
N LEU A 329 -7.09 22.84 -0.59
CA LEU A 329 -6.82 22.45 -1.98
C LEU A 329 -7.33 23.49 -2.99
N GLU A 330 -8.55 23.99 -2.80
CA GLU A 330 -9.23 24.88 -3.73
C GLU A 330 -8.61 26.27 -3.83
N GLN A 331 -7.64 26.60 -3.00
CA GLN A 331 -6.93 27.87 -3.03
C GLN A 331 -5.65 27.85 -3.90
N TRP A 332 -5.30 26.67 -4.43
CA TRP A 332 -4.21 26.54 -5.37
C TRP A 332 -4.57 27.00 -6.78
N LEU A 333 -3.58 27.41 -7.54
CA LEU A 333 -3.71 27.85 -8.94
C LEU A 333 -4.83 28.87 -9.16
N PRO A 334 -4.88 29.99 -8.43
CA PRO A 334 -5.98 30.95 -8.52
C PRO A 334 -6.14 31.55 -9.92
N ARG A 335 -5.11 31.48 -10.76
CA ARG A 335 -5.15 31.96 -12.15
C ARG A 335 -6.06 31.13 -13.06
N LEU A 336 -6.42 29.91 -12.65
CA LEU A 336 -7.31 29.05 -13.44
C LEU A 336 -8.78 29.48 -13.31
N GLU A 337 -9.10 30.38 -12.37
CA GLU A 337 -10.46 30.89 -12.17
C GLU A 337 -11.52 29.78 -12.19
N ILE A 338 -11.30 28.75 -11.32
CA ILE A 338 -12.22 27.61 -11.21
C ILE A 338 -13.53 28.11 -10.61
N GLU A 339 -14.63 27.94 -11.35
CA GLU A 339 -15.93 28.43 -10.95
C GLU A 339 -16.61 27.56 -9.90
N ASN A 340 -16.28 26.27 -9.89
CA ASN A 340 -16.86 25.29 -8.98
C ASN A 340 -16.21 25.40 -7.59
N ASN A 341 -16.71 26.33 -6.78
CA ASN A 341 -16.23 26.55 -5.39
C ASN A 341 -16.66 25.46 -4.40
N ARG A 342 -17.18 24.31 -4.85
CA ARG A 342 -17.58 23.20 -4.00
C ARG A 342 -16.39 22.26 -3.84
N HIS A 343 -16.07 21.92 -2.57
CA HIS A 343 -15.11 20.89 -2.25
C HIS A 343 -15.42 19.56 -2.96
N GLY A 344 -14.39 18.86 -3.41
CA GLY A 344 -14.51 17.49 -3.88
C GLY A 344 -14.48 17.30 -5.40
N PRO A 345 -15.14 16.26 -5.94
CA PRO A 345 -14.94 15.80 -7.33
C PRO A 345 -15.20 16.84 -8.41
N GLY A 346 -16.13 17.77 -8.17
CA GLY A 346 -16.47 18.79 -9.17
C GLY A 346 -15.35 19.82 -9.36
N TRP A 347 -14.68 20.22 -8.28
CA TRP A 347 -13.55 21.15 -8.36
C TRP A 347 -12.36 20.50 -9.08
N ILE A 348 -12.02 19.26 -8.71
CA ILE A 348 -10.84 18.58 -9.28
C ILE A 348 -10.99 18.30 -10.77
N MET A 349 -12.19 17.94 -11.24
CA MET A 349 -12.44 17.75 -12.68
C MET A 349 -12.25 19.05 -13.45
N GLU A 350 -12.83 20.15 -12.99
CA GLU A 350 -12.66 21.45 -13.63
C GLU A 350 -11.19 21.94 -13.56
N ALA A 351 -10.50 21.67 -12.46
CA ALA A 351 -9.08 21.97 -12.31
C ALA A 351 -8.24 21.22 -13.37
N PHE A 352 -8.46 19.93 -13.57
CA PHE A 352 -7.74 19.13 -14.56
C PHE A 352 -8.06 19.58 -15.99
N ASP A 353 -9.34 19.84 -16.29
CA ASP A 353 -9.74 20.37 -17.61
C ASP A 353 -8.99 21.68 -17.93
N LYS A 354 -8.96 22.62 -16.96
CA LYS A 354 -8.26 23.90 -17.13
C LYS A 354 -6.73 23.79 -17.09
N MET A 355 -6.19 22.76 -16.48
CA MET A 355 -4.75 22.48 -16.48
C MET A 355 -4.28 21.91 -17.81
N GLY A 356 -5.16 21.36 -18.63
CA GLY A 356 -4.86 20.74 -19.91
C GLY A 356 -4.27 19.32 -19.79
N GLU A 357 -4.50 18.50 -20.82
CA GLU A 357 -4.08 17.10 -20.84
C GLU A 357 -2.79 16.89 -21.65
N ASN A 358 -2.57 17.68 -22.70
CA ASN A 358 -1.47 17.49 -23.63
C ASN A 358 -0.32 18.48 -23.38
N PRO A 359 0.87 18.00 -22.96
CA PRO A 359 2.04 18.86 -22.68
C PRO A 359 2.52 19.73 -23.85
N GLU A 360 2.15 19.38 -25.09
CA GLU A 360 2.53 20.10 -26.30
C GLU A 360 1.60 21.30 -26.58
N GLU A 361 0.45 21.38 -25.92
CA GLU A 361 -0.51 22.46 -26.13
C GLU A 361 -0.15 23.72 -25.33
N PRO A 362 -0.42 24.92 -25.88
CA PRO A 362 -0.10 26.19 -25.22
C PRO A 362 -0.83 26.39 -23.88
N GLU A 363 -2.04 25.85 -23.77
CA GLU A 363 -2.90 25.94 -22.59
C GLU A 363 -2.46 25.02 -21.45
N TYR A 364 -1.56 24.07 -21.71
CA TYR A 364 -1.07 23.16 -20.68
C TYR A 364 -0.31 23.90 -19.59
N VAL A 365 -0.80 23.75 -18.34
CA VAL A 365 -0.20 24.43 -17.18
C VAL A 365 1.11 23.77 -16.80
N LYS A 366 2.20 24.49 -17.02
CA LYS A 366 3.57 24.02 -16.69
C LYS A 366 3.99 24.49 -15.30
N PRO A 367 4.91 23.75 -14.64
CA PRO A 367 5.47 24.15 -13.36
C PRO A 367 6.08 25.55 -13.37
N THR A 368 5.93 26.25 -12.24
CA THR A 368 6.55 27.55 -11.97
C THR A 368 7.34 27.50 -10.66
N ASP A 369 8.02 28.58 -10.29
CA ASP A 369 8.84 28.61 -9.05
C ASP A 369 8.02 28.96 -7.80
N ASN A 370 6.70 29.04 -7.88
CA ASN A 370 5.84 29.43 -6.77
C ASN A 370 4.58 28.56 -6.68
N ASP A 371 3.66 28.91 -5.77
CA ASP A 371 2.36 28.28 -5.59
C ASP A 371 2.45 26.79 -5.21
N VAL A 372 1.59 25.94 -5.73
CA VAL A 372 1.57 24.50 -5.45
C VAL A 372 2.85 23.80 -5.91
N TRP A 373 3.51 24.34 -6.93
CA TRP A 373 4.75 23.78 -7.48
C TRP A 373 5.90 23.84 -6.47
N GLU A 374 6.11 24.99 -5.83
CA GLU A 374 7.09 25.15 -4.75
C GLU A 374 6.71 24.26 -3.56
N PHE A 375 5.44 24.22 -3.19
CA PHE A 375 4.96 23.38 -2.10
C PHE A 375 5.28 21.90 -2.34
N MET A 376 4.98 21.38 -3.54
CA MET A 376 5.26 19.99 -3.88
C MET A 376 6.75 19.68 -4.02
N ARG A 377 7.59 20.62 -4.50
CA ARG A 377 9.05 20.46 -4.45
C ARG A 377 9.54 20.25 -3.02
N ILE A 378 9.04 21.04 -2.07
CA ILE A 378 9.42 20.92 -0.65
C ILE A 378 8.97 19.57 -0.09
N VAL A 379 7.78 19.09 -0.42
CA VAL A 379 7.30 17.75 -0.02
C VAL A 379 8.20 16.67 -0.63
N SER A 380 8.49 16.76 -1.93
CA SER A 380 9.32 15.80 -2.66
C SER A 380 10.75 15.74 -2.11
N LEU A 381 11.37 16.88 -1.80
CA LEU A 381 12.68 16.95 -1.16
C LEU A 381 12.66 16.26 0.22
N TRP A 382 11.59 16.42 0.98
CA TRP A 382 11.50 15.79 2.30
C TRP A 382 11.35 14.26 2.20
N VAL A 383 10.49 13.75 1.30
CA VAL A 383 10.27 12.31 1.18
C VAL A 383 11.44 11.59 0.51
N ASN A 384 12.20 12.28 -0.33
CA ASN A 384 13.38 11.74 -1.02
C ASN A 384 14.67 11.84 -0.17
N ASP A 385 14.63 12.48 1.00
CA ASP A 385 15.79 12.60 1.89
C ASP A 385 16.06 11.26 2.60
N PRO A 386 17.19 10.56 2.34
CA PRO A 386 17.48 9.26 2.95
C PRO A 386 17.55 9.30 4.49
N SER A 387 17.84 10.47 5.08
CA SER A 387 17.88 10.62 6.53
C SER A 387 16.51 10.54 7.20
N ARG A 388 15.42 10.61 6.41
CA ARG A 388 14.04 10.54 6.88
C ARG A 388 13.52 9.11 7.07
N SER A 389 14.27 8.11 6.62
CA SER A 389 13.90 6.71 6.78
C SER A 389 13.80 6.34 8.25
N GLY A 390 12.58 6.18 8.77
CA GLY A 390 12.29 5.79 10.15
C GLY A 390 12.09 6.94 11.14
N LEU A 391 11.87 8.12 10.62
CA LEU A 391 11.39 9.23 11.44
C LEU A 391 9.89 9.12 11.74
#